data_653a65a208c0593b3f4280a7d1ffcff1
#
_entry.id   653a65a208c0593b3f4280a7d1ffcff1
#
_cell.length_a   1.000
_cell.length_b   1.000
_cell.length_c   1.000
_cell.angle_alpha   90.00
_cell.angle_beta   90.00
_cell.angle_gamma   90.00
#
_symmetry.space_group_name_H-M   'P 1'
#
loop_
_entity.id
_entity.type
_entity.pdbx_description
1 polymer ?
#
loop_
_entity_poly.entity_id
_entity_poly.type
_entity_poly.pdbx_seq_one_letter_code
_entity_poly.pdbx_strand_id
1 'polypeptide(L)' 'MKYRVFTLTVKWKKQKAKKYDFHYMKNALEAAWALRNSPIVEYIKLRTEWRETPEWLQEIAKAGSASN' A
#
# COMPACT_ATOMS: atom_id res chain seq x y z
N MET A 1 -11.18 -8.54 11.49
CA MET A 1 -11.29 -7.13 11.03
C MET A 1 -10.42 -6.94 9.79
N LYS A 2 -10.95 -6.27 8.79
CA LYS A 2 -10.23 -6.02 7.54
C LYS A 2 -9.89 -4.54 7.42
N TYR A 3 -8.75 -4.26 6.83
CA TYR A 3 -8.35 -2.89 6.53
C TYR A 3 -7.99 -2.77 5.05
N ARG A 4 -8.10 -1.55 4.54
CA ARG A 4 -7.84 -1.26 3.14
C ARG A 4 -6.40 -0.81 2.93
N VAL A 5 -5.75 -1.40 1.93
CA VAL A 5 -4.39 -1.07 1.54
C VAL A 5 -4.40 -0.69 0.06
N PHE A 6 -3.67 0.35 -0.27
CA PHE A 6 -3.48 0.77 -1.65
C PHE A 6 -2.15 0.21 -2.13
N THR A 7 -2.20 -0.71 -3.08
CA THR A 7 -1.01 -1.38 -3.59
C THR A 7 -0.60 -0.77 -4.91
N LEU A 8 0.60 -0.25 -4.95
CA LEU A 8 1.20 0.33 -6.14
C LEU A 8 2.19 -0.67 -6.71
N THR A 9 1.94 -1.14 -7.93
CA THR A 9 2.84 -2.03 -8.64
C THR A 9 3.61 -1.22 -9.67
N VAL A 10 4.92 -1.27 -9.60
CA VAL A 10 5.79 -0.53 -10.52
C VAL A 10 6.71 -1.51 -11.23
N LYS A 11 6.74 -1.42 -12.55
CA LYS A 11 7.66 -2.20 -13.37
C LYS A 11 8.66 -1.26 -14.03
N TRP A 12 9.92 -1.45 -13.68
CA TRP A 12 11.02 -0.75 -14.33
C TRP A 12 11.58 -1.59 -15.46
N LYS A 13 12.18 -0.94 -16.45
CA LYS A 13 12.87 -1.64 -17.54
C LYS A 13 13.99 -2.51 -16.98
N LYS A 14 14.10 -3.73 -17.49
CA LYS A 14 15.15 -4.70 -17.10
C LYS A 14 15.08 -5.15 -15.65
N GLN A 15 13.97 -4.90 -14.95
CA GLN A 15 13.77 -5.33 -13.56
C GLN A 15 12.40 -5.98 -13.40
N LYS A 16 12.28 -6.79 -12.37
CA LYS A 16 10.98 -7.37 -12.02
C LYS A 16 10.09 -6.31 -11.40
N ALA A 17 8.79 -6.46 -11.59
CA ALA A 17 7.82 -5.57 -10.97
C ALA A 17 7.90 -5.64 -9.44
N LYS A 18 7.77 -4.49 -8.79
CA LYS A 18 7.76 -4.39 -7.33
C LYS A 18 6.43 -3.83 -6.86
N LYS A 19 6.00 -4.28 -5.70
CA LYS A 19 4.76 -3.80 -5.08
C LYS A 19 5.09 -3.00 -3.83
N TYR A 20 4.38 -1.89 -3.67
CA TYR A 20 4.50 -1.01 -2.51
C TYR A 20 3.12 -0.83 -1.90
N ASP A 21 3.04 -0.94 -0.58
CA ASP A 21 1.77 -0.81 0.14
C ASP A 21 1.69 0.56 0.80
N PHE A 22 0.54 1.19 0.65
CA PHE A 22 0.25 2.48 1.26
C PHE A 22 -1.06 2.40 2.02
N HIS A 23 -1.10 3.02 3.19
CA HIS A 23 -2.31 3.08 4.00
C HIS A 23 -3.24 4.22 3.57
N TYR A 24 -2.69 5.23 2.92
CA TYR A 24 -3.45 6.39 2.47
C TYR A 24 -3.37 6.56 0.96
N MET A 25 -4.54 6.78 0.35
CA MET A 25 -4.61 6.99 -1.10
C MET A 25 -3.73 8.17 -1.55
N LYS A 26 -3.69 9.23 -0.76
CA LYS A 26 -2.88 10.40 -1.08
C LYS A 26 -1.40 10.03 -1.27
N ASN A 27 -0.86 9.22 -0.37
CA ASN A 27 0.53 8.79 -0.45
C ASN A 27 0.79 7.91 -1.67
N ALA A 28 -0.13 7.01 -1.96
CA ALA A 28 -0.04 6.15 -3.13
C ALA A 28 -0.06 6.97 -4.43
N LEU A 29 -0.95 7.95 -4.51
CA LEU A 29 -1.05 8.83 -5.68
C LEU A 29 0.19 9.70 -5.86
N GLU A 30 0.75 10.22 -4.79
CA GLU A 30 1.99 11.00 -4.86
C GLU A 30 3.15 10.16 -5.38
N ALA A 31 3.28 8.93 -4.89
CA ALA A 31 4.31 8.01 -5.34
C ALA A 31 4.13 7.65 -6.82
N ALA A 32 2.89 7.36 -7.24
CA ALA A 32 2.59 7.05 -8.63
C ALA A 32 2.90 8.24 -9.54
N TRP A 33 2.55 9.43 -9.10
CA TRP A 33 2.81 10.65 -9.86
C TRP A 33 4.31 10.89 -10.05
N ALA A 34 5.08 10.72 -8.98
CA ALA A 34 6.53 10.90 -9.03
C ALA A 34 7.20 9.90 -9.97
N LEU A 35 6.72 8.64 -9.96
CA LEU A 35 7.29 7.57 -10.78
C LEU A 35 6.86 7.61 -12.24
N ARG A 36 5.67 8.14 -12.53
CA ARG A 36 5.13 8.11 -13.89
C ARG A 36 5.98 8.90 -14.89
N ASN A 37 6.73 9.88 -14.43
CA ASN A 37 7.59 10.71 -15.28
C ASN A 37 8.97 10.10 -15.52
N SER A 38 9.28 8.97 -14.90
CA SER A 38 10.56 8.31 -15.09
C SER A 38 10.62 7.58 -16.42
N PRO A 39 11.64 7.83 -17.27
CA PRO A 39 11.74 7.14 -18.56
C PRO A 39 12.06 5.65 -18.44
N ILE A 40 12.49 5.20 -17.25
CA ILE A 40 12.83 3.79 -17.03
C ILE A 40 11.65 2.98 -16.46
N VAL A 41 10.52 3.61 -16.18
CA VAL A 41 9.32 2.92 -15.71
C VAL A 41 8.49 2.48 -16.91
N GLU A 42 8.22 1.17 -17.00
CA GLU A 42 7.39 0.62 -18.08
C GLU A 42 5.90 0.81 -17.81
N TYR A 43 5.47 0.52 -16.58
CA TYR A 43 4.07 0.69 -16.20
C TYR A 43 3.92 0.85 -14.69
N ILE A 44 2.78 1.42 -14.31
CA ILE A 44 2.38 1.60 -12.92
C ILE A 44 0.93 1.14 -12.81
N LYS A 45 0.62 0.35 -11.80
CA LYS A 45 -0.75 -0.07 -11.49
C LYS A 45 -1.07 0.24 -10.04
N LEU A 46 -2.21 0.85 -9.81
CA LEU A 46 -2.70 1.13 -8.47
C LEU A 46 -3.95 0.32 -8.21
N ARG A 47 -3.94 -0.46 -7.14
CA ARG A 47 -5.08 -1.31 -6.77
C ARG A 47 -5.43 -1.08 -5.31
N THR A 48 -6.68 -1.30 -4.98
CA THR A 48 -7.16 -1.34 -3.61
C THR A 48 -7.28 -2.80 -3.21
N GLU A 49 -6.67 -3.17 -2.10
CA GLU A 49 -6.75 -4.52 -1.54
C GLU A 49 -7.26 -4.47 -0.11
N TRP A 50 -8.04 -5.48 0.27
CA TRP A 50 -8.47 -5.67 1.63
C TRP A 50 -7.59 -6.73 2.26
N ARG A 51 -7.08 -6.44 3.46
CA ARG A 51 -6.25 -7.37 4.20
C ARG A 51 -6.82 -7.63 5.58
N GLU A 52 -6.61 -8.84 6.06
CA GLU A 52 -7.05 -9.23 7.39
C GLU A 52 -6.10 -8.68 8.43
N THR A 53 -6.64 -8.04 9.46
CA THR A 53 -5.83 -7.57 10.58
C THR A 53 -5.37 -8.76 11.38
N PRO A 54 -4.05 -8.91 11.66
CA PRO A 54 -3.56 -10.01 12.48
C PRO A 54 -4.22 -10.02 13.86
N GLU A 55 -4.45 -11.20 14.39
CA GLU A 55 -5.13 -11.35 15.68
C GLU A 55 -4.41 -10.61 16.81
N TRP A 56 -3.07 -10.73 16.86
CA TRP A 56 -2.29 -10.06 17.89
C TRP A 56 -2.44 -8.53 17.83
N LEU A 57 -2.58 -7.97 16.64
CA LEU A 57 -2.77 -6.54 16.46
C LEU A 57 -4.17 -6.11 16.91
N GLN A 58 -5.17 -6.96 16.67
CA GLN A 58 -6.54 -6.71 17.14
C GLN A 58 -6.60 -6.67 18.65
N GLU A 59 -5.86 -7.55 19.32
CA GLU A 59 -5.79 -7.57 20.78
C GLU A 59 -5.17 -6.29 21.35
N ILE A 60 -4.10 -5.81 20.73
CA ILE A 60 -3.46 -4.54 21.12
C ILE A 60 -4.43 -3.38 20.95
N ALA A 61 -5.14 -3.34 19.82
CA ALA A 61 -6.11 -2.28 19.55
C ALA A 61 -7.26 -2.28 20.56
N LYS A 62 -7.73 -3.47 20.92
CA LYS A 62 -8.79 -3.62 21.94
C LYS A 62 -8.30 -3.17 23.31
N ALA A 63 -7.09 -3.54 23.69
CA ALA A 63 -6.51 -3.11 24.95
C ALA A 63 -6.36 -1.59 25.02
N GLY A 64 -5.90 -0.99 23.94
CA GLY A 64 -5.81 0.46 23.83
C GLY A 64 -7.16 1.15 23.90
N SER A 65 -8.16 0.60 23.25
CA SER A 65 -9.53 1.13 23.31
C SER A 65 -10.13 1.01 24.70
N ALA A 66 -9.84 -0.11 25.38
CA ALA A 66 -10.37 -0.35 26.74
C ALA A 66 -9.75 0.59 27.77
N SER A 67 -8.55 1.09 27.54
CA SER A 67 -7.87 2.00 28.45
C SER A 67 -8.34 3.45 28.34
N ASN A 68 -9.13 3.73 27.34
CA ASN A 68 -9.72 5.05 27.14
C ASN A 68 -11.12 5.10 27.75
#